data_2f50f12a89b5051302d2cdea05488638
#
_entry.id   2f50f12a89b5051302d2cdea05488638
#
_cell.length_a   1.000
_cell.length_b   1.000
_cell.length_c   1.000
_cell.angle_alpha   90.00
_cell.angle_beta   90.00
_cell.angle_gamma   90.00
#
_symmetry.space_group_name_H-M   'P 1'
#
loop_
_entity.id
_entity.type
_entity.pdbx_description
1 polymer ?
#
loop_
_entity_poly.entity_id
_entity_poly.type
_entity_poly.pdbx_seq_one_letter_code
_entity_poly.pdbx_strand_id
1 'polypeptide(L)'
;MSLPAHTGRRKYLIIARVGDNSLHASWLEPKEFRNFDLCLCYYGDHPGRYGGGCDYDLKDEGSKWSAIKQIVKRLGDDLFQYEAIWCPDESLQTDAFNINRMFHIFTDQALWLAQPALSADSDCSRRETVQHPEYILRYT
;
A
#
# COMPACT_ATOMS: atom_id res chain seq x y z
N MET A 1 19.57 2.11 -10.83
CA MET A 1 18.56 1.27 -11.51
C MET A 1 17.36 2.14 -11.78
N SER A 2 17.15 2.49 -13.02
CA SER A 2 15.92 3.17 -13.41
C SER A 2 14.79 2.18 -13.29
N LEU A 3 13.74 2.54 -12.58
CA LEU A 3 12.50 1.78 -12.59
C LEU A 3 11.99 1.75 -14.05
N PRO A 4 11.46 0.62 -14.51
CA PRO A 4 10.94 0.53 -15.86
C PRO A 4 9.94 1.64 -16.10
N ALA A 5 10.08 2.34 -17.22
CA ALA A 5 9.09 3.32 -17.64
C ALA A 5 7.75 2.58 -17.83
N HIS A 6 6.87 2.68 -16.83
CA HIS A 6 5.53 2.12 -16.92
C HIS A 6 4.74 2.88 -17.99
N THR A 7 4.60 2.28 -19.13
CA THR A 7 3.55 2.64 -20.08
C THR A 7 2.22 2.16 -19.49
N GLY A 8 1.61 2.95 -18.62
CA GLY A 8 0.35 2.57 -17.96
C GLY A 8 0.35 2.75 -16.45
N ARG A 9 1.11 3.74 -15.94
CA ARG A 9 1.09 4.10 -14.51
C ARG A 9 -0.35 4.36 -14.04
N ARG A 10 -0.72 3.70 -12.93
CA ARG A 10 -2.00 3.92 -12.27
C ARG A 10 -1.96 5.18 -11.41
N LYS A 11 -3.10 5.54 -10.86
CA LYS A 11 -3.33 6.80 -10.16
C LYS A 11 -2.62 6.86 -8.80
N TYR A 12 -2.56 5.73 -8.11
CA TYR A 12 -2.05 5.61 -6.74
C TYR A 12 -0.92 4.59 -6.65
N LEU A 13 -0.15 4.65 -5.55
CA LEU A 13 0.94 3.72 -5.28
C LEU A 13 0.79 3.10 -3.90
N ILE A 14 0.95 1.79 -3.82
CA ILE A 14 1.15 1.08 -2.56
C ILE A 14 2.61 0.67 -2.45
N ILE A 15 3.24 0.96 -1.32
CA ILE A 15 4.58 0.51 -0.99
C ILE A 15 4.47 -0.41 0.23
N ALA A 16 4.81 -1.69 0.07
CA ALA A 16 4.73 -2.66 1.14
C ALA A 16 6.01 -3.48 1.30
N ARG A 17 6.44 -3.62 2.54
CA ARG A 17 7.50 -4.54 2.93
C ARG A 17 6.85 -5.88 3.24
N VAL A 18 7.24 -6.95 2.53
CA VAL A 18 6.54 -8.23 2.54
C VAL A 18 7.48 -9.41 2.77
N GLY A 19 7.03 -10.35 3.58
CA GLY A 19 7.66 -11.64 3.78
C GLY A 19 6.83 -12.79 3.18
N ASP A 20 7.16 -14.00 3.57
CA ASP A 20 6.55 -15.21 3.00
C ASP A 20 5.07 -15.41 3.34
N ASN A 21 4.58 -14.78 4.41
CA ASN A 21 3.21 -14.88 4.91
C ASN A 21 2.37 -13.62 4.66
N SER A 22 2.79 -12.80 3.72
CA SER A 22 2.09 -11.54 3.39
C SER A 22 0.70 -11.79 2.80
N LEU A 23 -0.26 -10.97 3.18
CA LEU A 23 -1.63 -10.99 2.68
C LEU A 23 -1.86 -10.10 1.45
N HIS A 24 -0.82 -9.47 0.92
CA HIS A 24 -0.93 -8.49 -0.17
C HIS A 24 -1.56 -9.04 -1.46
N ALA A 25 -1.53 -10.34 -1.68
CA ALA A 25 -2.14 -10.94 -2.87
C ALA A 25 -3.64 -10.63 -2.97
N SER A 26 -4.35 -10.58 -1.83
CA SER A 26 -5.76 -10.23 -1.79
C SER A 26 -6.05 -8.78 -2.18
N TRP A 27 -5.06 -7.88 -2.03
CA TRP A 27 -5.23 -6.46 -2.37
C TRP A 27 -5.40 -6.22 -3.87
N LEU A 28 -4.97 -7.16 -4.69
CA LEU A 28 -5.02 -7.05 -6.16
C LEU A 28 -6.35 -7.46 -6.77
N GLU A 29 -7.22 -8.08 -5.98
CA GLU A 29 -8.50 -8.60 -6.44
C GLU A 29 -9.69 -7.83 -5.82
N PRO A 30 -10.79 -7.63 -6.51
CA PRO A 30 -10.99 -7.88 -7.95
C PRO A 30 -10.17 -6.90 -8.83
N LYS A 31 -9.61 -7.40 -9.91
CA LYS A 31 -8.70 -6.63 -10.78
C LYS A 31 -9.33 -5.38 -11.40
N GLU A 32 -10.61 -5.42 -11.67
CA GLU A 32 -11.36 -4.30 -12.26
C GLU A 32 -11.41 -3.06 -11.34
N PHE A 33 -11.22 -3.23 -10.03
CA PHE A 33 -11.17 -2.12 -9.06
C PHE A 33 -9.76 -1.63 -8.78
N ARG A 34 -8.74 -2.31 -9.29
CA ARG A 34 -7.36 -1.94 -9.03
C ARG A 34 -6.98 -0.64 -9.72
N ASN A 35 -6.78 0.43 -8.95
CA ASN A 35 -6.38 1.76 -9.42
C ASN A 35 -4.99 2.21 -8.90
N PHE A 36 -4.21 1.28 -8.38
CA PHE A 36 -2.89 1.53 -7.79
C PHE A 36 -1.82 0.63 -8.41
N ASP A 37 -0.60 1.13 -8.44
CA ASP A 37 0.60 0.33 -8.67
C ASP A 37 1.09 -0.24 -7.34
N LEU A 38 1.72 -1.40 -7.38
CA LEU A 38 2.23 -2.10 -6.21
C LEU A 38 3.75 -2.20 -6.26
N CYS A 39 4.40 -1.57 -5.28
CA CYS A 39 5.84 -1.69 -5.04
C CYS A 39 6.06 -2.61 -3.83
N LEU A 40 6.68 -3.76 -4.05
CA LEU A 40 7.02 -4.69 -2.99
C LEU A 40 8.49 -4.61 -2.63
N CYS A 41 8.76 -4.59 -1.31
CA CYS A 41 10.07 -4.82 -0.72
C CYS A 41 10.07 -6.17 -0.03
N TYR A 42 10.61 -7.18 -0.70
CA TYR A 42 10.62 -8.53 -0.17
C TYR A 42 11.82 -8.77 0.75
N TYR A 43 11.55 -9.28 1.95
CA TYR A 43 12.57 -9.59 2.97
C TYR A 43 12.67 -11.08 3.32
N GLY A 44 11.89 -11.95 2.67
CA GLY A 44 11.91 -13.40 2.91
C GLY A 44 13.11 -14.13 2.27
N ASP A 45 13.15 -15.43 2.43
CA ASP A 45 14.27 -16.28 2.04
C ASP A 45 14.13 -16.91 0.64
N HIS A 46 13.07 -16.59 -0.09
CA HIS A 46 12.80 -17.16 -1.41
C HIS A 46 12.90 -16.08 -2.50
N PRO A 47 14.09 -15.86 -3.08
CA PRO A 47 14.31 -14.84 -4.11
C PRO A 47 13.32 -14.98 -5.26
N GLY A 48 12.71 -13.85 -5.65
CA GLY A 48 11.77 -13.80 -6.78
C GLY A 48 10.36 -14.33 -6.48
N ARG A 49 10.02 -14.62 -5.22
CA ARG A 49 8.71 -15.17 -4.83
C ARG A 49 7.51 -14.39 -5.37
N TYR A 50 7.60 -13.07 -5.41
CA TYR A 50 6.50 -12.20 -5.84
C TYR A 50 6.79 -11.43 -7.13
N GLY A 51 7.86 -11.77 -7.83
CA GLY A 51 8.36 -10.99 -8.98
C GLY A 51 7.39 -10.82 -10.15
N GLY A 52 6.41 -11.71 -10.30
CA GLY A 52 5.38 -11.61 -11.34
C GLY A 52 4.08 -10.97 -10.89
N GLY A 53 3.93 -10.63 -9.61
CA GLY A 53 2.68 -10.17 -9.00
C GLY A 53 2.67 -8.70 -8.56
N CYS A 54 3.69 -7.93 -8.92
CA CYS A 54 3.81 -6.52 -8.55
C CYS A 54 4.37 -5.69 -9.71
N ASP A 55 4.22 -4.37 -9.62
CA ASP A 55 4.72 -3.45 -10.64
C ASP A 55 6.20 -3.10 -10.41
N TYR A 56 6.62 -3.08 -9.14
CA TYR A 56 8.00 -2.89 -8.73
C TYR A 56 8.39 -3.92 -7.68
N ASP A 57 9.45 -4.69 -7.95
CA ASP A 57 9.98 -5.70 -7.04
C ASP A 57 11.38 -5.29 -6.59
N LEU A 58 11.53 -5.01 -5.31
CA LEU A 58 12.77 -4.55 -4.70
C LEU A 58 13.19 -5.50 -3.59
N LYS A 59 14.49 -5.74 -3.47
CA LYS A 59 15.03 -6.47 -2.34
C LYS A 59 15.16 -5.56 -1.13
N ASP A 60 14.68 -6.01 0.00
CA ASP A 60 14.79 -5.29 1.27
C ASP A 60 16.03 -5.69 2.05
N GLU A 61 16.69 -4.68 2.62
CA GLU A 61 17.84 -4.86 3.50
C GLU A 61 17.66 -3.98 4.75
N GLY A 62 16.60 -4.20 5.53
CA GLY A 62 16.41 -3.42 6.73
C GLY A 62 15.01 -3.42 7.33
N SER A 63 14.73 -2.41 8.16
CA SER A 63 13.41 -2.21 8.73
C SER A 63 12.43 -1.62 7.70
N LYS A 64 11.12 -1.68 7.99
CA LYS A 64 10.06 -1.10 7.14
C LYS A 64 10.38 0.34 6.72
N TRP A 65 10.72 1.20 7.66
CA TRP A 65 10.97 2.62 7.38
C TRP A 65 12.28 2.85 6.61
N SER A 66 13.29 2.03 6.87
CA SER A 66 14.52 2.02 6.09
C SER A 66 14.26 1.66 4.63
N ALA A 67 13.44 0.63 4.40
CA ALA A 67 13.04 0.21 3.06
C ALA A 67 12.25 1.32 2.34
N ILE A 68 11.26 1.91 2.99
CA ILE A 68 10.47 3.03 2.43
C ILE A 68 11.38 4.22 2.08
N LYS A 69 12.31 4.58 2.96
CA LYS A 69 13.27 5.67 2.70
C LYS A 69 14.12 5.39 1.46
N GLN A 70 14.57 4.16 1.28
CA GLN A 70 15.35 3.77 0.09
C GLN A 70 14.50 3.85 -1.18
N ILE A 71 13.23 3.41 -1.13
CA ILE A 71 12.30 3.49 -2.25
C ILE A 71 12.05 4.94 -2.63
N VAL A 72 11.74 5.80 -1.67
CA VAL A 72 11.54 7.24 -1.89
C VAL A 72 12.76 7.85 -2.57
N LYS A 73 13.96 7.50 -2.12
CA LYS A 73 15.21 7.97 -2.72
C LYS A 73 15.41 7.45 -4.16
N ARG A 74 15.02 6.21 -4.44
CA ARG A 74 15.16 5.59 -5.77
C ARG A 74 14.13 6.10 -6.77
N LEU A 75 12.89 6.29 -6.33
CA LEU A 75 11.80 6.80 -7.17
C LEU A 75 11.95 8.30 -7.45
N GLY A 76 12.52 9.04 -6.48
CA GLY A 76 12.72 10.48 -6.64
C GLY A 76 11.44 11.19 -7.08
N ASP A 77 11.54 11.95 -8.17
CA ASP A 77 10.43 12.74 -8.71
C ASP A 77 9.27 11.88 -9.26
N ASP A 78 9.50 10.61 -9.56
CA ASP A 78 8.46 9.69 -10.04
C ASP A 78 7.35 9.47 -8.99
N LEU A 79 7.68 9.62 -7.69
CA LEU A 79 6.69 9.57 -6.62
C LEU A 79 5.60 10.64 -6.76
N PHE A 80 5.96 11.83 -7.20
CA PHE A 80 5.04 12.95 -7.33
C PHE A 80 4.06 12.82 -8.50
N GLN A 81 4.21 11.78 -9.31
CA GLN A 81 3.27 11.46 -10.36
C GLN A 81 2.07 10.64 -9.87
N TYR A 82 2.15 10.10 -8.65
CA TYR A 82 1.02 9.47 -7.98
C TYR A 82 0.25 10.50 -7.17
N GLU A 83 -1.08 10.40 -7.16
CA GLU A 83 -1.92 11.32 -6.40
C GLU A 83 -1.88 11.05 -4.89
N ALA A 84 -1.67 9.79 -4.51
CA ALA A 84 -1.47 9.39 -3.12
C ALA A 84 -0.65 8.10 -3.04
N ILE A 85 -0.02 7.90 -1.88
CA ILE A 85 0.81 6.73 -1.58
C ILE A 85 0.33 6.13 -0.26
N TRP A 86 0.19 4.80 -0.23
CA TRP A 86 -0.14 4.06 0.97
C TRP A 86 0.97 3.10 1.35
N CYS A 87 1.35 3.08 2.63
CA CYS A 87 2.40 2.22 3.17
C CYS A 87 1.82 1.27 4.23
N PRO A 88 1.01 0.28 3.82
CA PRO A 88 0.39 -0.67 4.75
C PRO A 88 1.37 -1.65 5.38
N ASP A 89 0.92 -2.31 6.44
CA ASP A 89 1.55 -3.53 6.92
C ASP A 89 1.08 -4.74 6.12
N GLU A 90 1.95 -5.72 5.92
CA GLU A 90 1.69 -6.91 5.12
C GLU A 90 0.59 -7.83 5.66
N SER A 91 0.27 -7.69 6.94
CA SER A 91 -0.75 -8.48 7.65
C SER A 91 -2.18 -7.95 7.49
N LEU A 92 -2.36 -6.85 6.78
CA LEU A 92 -3.69 -6.29 6.54
C LEU A 92 -4.45 -7.11 5.50
N GLN A 93 -5.61 -7.58 5.89
CA GLN A 93 -6.53 -8.27 4.98
C GLN A 93 -7.52 -7.25 4.40
N THR A 94 -7.48 -7.07 3.10
CA THR A 94 -8.38 -6.18 2.35
C THR A 94 -8.42 -6.61 0.89
N ASP A 95 -9.10 -5.84 0.06
CA ASP A 95 -9.24 -6.08 -1.38
C ASP A 95 -9.11 -4.80 -2.20
N ALA A 96 -9.06 -4.93 -3.51
CA ALA A 96 -8.92 -3.81 -4.42
C ALA A 96 -10.09 -2.82 -4.34
N PHE A 97 -11.30 -3.29 -4.08
CA PHE A 97 -12.49 -2.45 -3.93
C PHE A 97 -12.35 -1.51 -2.71
N ASN A 98 -11.99 -2.06 -1.56
CA ASN A 98 -11.82 -1.27 -0.33
C ASN A 98 -10.62 -0.32 -0.42
N ILE A 99 -9.54 -0.74 -1.05
CA ILE A 99 -8.37 0.11 -1.29
C ILE A 99 -8.73 1.28 -2.22
N ASN A 100 -9.46 1.01 -3.31
CA ASN A 100 -9.96 2.05 -4.20
C ASN A 100 -10.82 3.07 -3.45
N ARG A 101 -11.75 2.57 -2.62
CA ARG A 101 -12.61 3.43 -1.79
C ARG A 101 -11.80 4.28 -0.80
N MET A 102 -10.80 3.70 -0.15
CA MET A 102 -9.91 4.41 0.77
C MET A 102 -9.20 5.57 0.07
N PHE A 103 -8.58 5.32 -1.07
CA PHE A 103 -7.91 6.37 -1.86
C PHE A 103 -8.87 7.45 -2.33
N HIS A 104 -10.07 7.05 -2.75
CA HIS A 104 -11.10 8.01 -3.17
C HIS A 104 -11.50 8.95 -2.02
N ILE A 105 -11.75 8.43 -0.83
CA ILE A 105 -12.05 9.24 0.36
C ILE A 105 -10.87 10.18 0.68
N PHE A 106 -9.65 9.66 0.65
CA PHE A 106 -8.44 10.43 0.92
C PHE A 106 -8.30 11.64 -0.01
N THR A 107 -8.47 11.44 -1.30
CA THR A 107 -8.34 12.52 -2.29
C THR A 107 -9.54 13.45 -2.32
N ASP A 108 -10.77 12.94 -2.19
CA ASP A 108 -12.00 13.72 -2.16
C ASP A 108 -12.06 14.67 -0.95
N GLN A 109 -11.59 14.21 0.20
CA GLN A 109 -11.51 15.02 1.42
C GLN A 109 -10.24 15.86 1.51
N ALA A 110 -9.39 15.86 0.49
CA ALA A 110 -8.13 16.59 0.44
C ALA A 110 -7.23 16.37 1.66
N LEU A 111 -7.14 15.14 2.12
CA LEU A 111 -6.32 14.79 3.29
C LEU A 111 -4.84 14.78 2.94
N TRP A 112 -4.02 15.20 3.90
CA TRP A 112 -2.56 15.19 3.76
C TRP A 112 -1.94 13.92 4.33
N LEU A 113 -2.48 13.44 5.44
CA LEU A 113 -2.06 12.22 6.11
C LEU A 113 -3.29 11.56 6.75
N ALA A 114 -3.44 10.27 6.53
CA ALA A 114 -4.53 9.49 7.13
C ALA A 114 -4.13 8.02 7.24
N GLN A 115 -4.86 7.26 8.03
CA GLN A 115 -4.82 5.81 7.99
C GLN A 115 -6.23 5.25 7.87
N PRO A 116 -6.42 4.14 7.14
CA PRO A 116 -7.70 3.47 7.08
C PRO A 116 -8.07 2.88 8.45
N ALA A 117 -9.35 2.94 8.78
CA ALA A 117 -9.87 2.29 9.97
C ALA A 117 -9.90 0.78 9.81
N LEU A 118 -9.67 0.07 10.90
CA LEU A 118 -9.81 -1.37 10.97
C LEU A 118 -11.29 -1.76 11.12
N SER A 119 -11.67 -2.93 10.61
CA SER A 119 -13.00 -3.48 10.83
C SER A 119 -13.22 -3.85 12.31
N ALA A 120 -14.49 -3.97 12.72
CA ALA A 120 -14.85 -4.19 14.12
C ALA A 120 -14.33 -5.52 14.69
N ASP A 121 -14.10 -6.51 13.82
CA ASP A 121 -13.58 -7.84 14.15
C ASP A 121 -12.04 -7.96 14.05
N SER A 122 -11.36 -6.87 13.73
CA SER A 122 -9.90 -6.88 13.63
C SER A 122 -9.24 -6.94 15.00
N ASP A 123 -8.11 -7.66 15.06
CA ASP A 123 -7.16 -7.51 16.15
C ASP A 123 -6.57 -6.09 16.13
N CYS A 124 -6.74 -5.35 17.19
CA CYS A 124 -6.26 -3.99 17.27
C CYS A 124 -5.65 -3.67 18.63
N SER A 125 -4.54 -2.95 18.63
CA SER A 125 -3.90 -2.47 19.85
C SER A 125 -4.58 -1.22 20.42
N ARG A 126 -5.34 -0.52 19.59
CA ARG A 126 -5.99 0.75 19.93
C ARG A 126 -7.39 0.80 19.35
N ARG A 127 -8.38 0.92 20.21
CA ARG A 127 -9.81 0.96 19.79
C ARG A 127 -10.16 2.16 18.93
N GLU A 128 -9.45 3.27 19.07
CA GLU A 128 -9.64 4.47 18.26
C GLU A 128 -9.28 4.23 16.77
N THR A 129 -8.58 3.15 16.44
CA THR A 129 -8.29 2.77 15.04
C THR A 129 -9.40 1.94 14.39
N VAL A 130 -10.39 1.49 15.17
CA VAL A 130 -11.52 0.70 14.66
C VAL A 130 -12.57 1.62 14.05
N GLN A 131 -13.17 1.19 12.93
CA GLN A 131 -14.23 1.92 12.26
C GLN A 131 -15.42 2.22 13.18
N HIS A 132 -16.06 3.38 12.94
CA HIS A 132 -17.27 3.79 13.62
C HIS A 132 -18.40 3.99 12.61
N PRO A 133 -19.61 3.45 12.83
CA PRO A 133 -20.66 3.48 11.82
C PRO A 133 -21.20 4.88 11.49
N GLU A 134 -21.00 5.85 12.38
CA GLU A 134 -21.51 7.21 12.22
C GLU A 134 -20.53 8.17 11.56
N TYR A 135 -19.27 7.78 11.37
CA TYR A 135 -18.22 8.66 10.86
C TYR A 135 -17.51 8.08 9.62
N ILE A 136 -17.35 8.91 8.61
CA ILE A 136 -16.45 8.61 7.47
C ILE A 136 -15.00 8.91 7.87
N LEU A 137 -14.79 9.98 8.61
CA LEU A 137 -13.49 10.44 9.10
C LEU A 137 -13.59 10.86 10.56
N ARG A 138 -12.49 10.70 11.27
CA ARG A 138 -12.29 11.34 12.57
C ARG A 138 -10.83 11.72 12.76
N TYR A 139 -10.57 12.70 13.59
CA TYR A 139 -9.24 13.06 14.03
C TYR A 139 -8.83 12.21 15.24
N THR A 140 -7.58 11.72 15.24
CA THR A 140 -7.02 10.92 16.35
C THR A 140 -5.75 11.57 16.88
#